data_e7948efc12c568f674e1ffccb16d7f60
#
_entry.id   e7948efc12c568f674e1ffccb16d7f60
#
_cell.length_a   1.000
_cell.length_b   1.000
_cell.length_c   1.000
_cell.angle_alpha   90.00
_cell.angle_beta   90.00
_cell.angle_gamma   90.00
#
_symmetry.space_group_name_H-M   'P 1'
#
loop_
_entity.id
_entity.type
_entity.pdbx_description
1 polymer ?
#
loop_
_entity_poly.entity_id
_entity_poly.type
_entity_poly.pdbx_seq_one_letter_code
_entity_poly.pdbx_strand_id
1 'polypeptide(L)'
;MKKLSVFVSLLFFAALSKAQTDEVYLTSGDTLAGKIDILLPADYYEEIMVKTDNEKRRIKSFRMLGFKAGNDVYKIIKFGDKYRIMEEIISGYLGLYRFRADNNYDFGSRFLYKVTNEGIEVPNITFKKAVADFVSECPSVQTDVKNKTYKASNIEEMIRAFNNCINERPQVTVEVKEEEKPVVKASKELELINTIAKKLESESISEELSTLLSDLEAKISKGENVPGYLTGALEENTKEFKSVSKEVKKLLNLLK
;
A
#
# COMPACT_ATOMS: atom_id res chain seq x y z
N MET A 1 -9.79 -4.52 -62.75
CA MET A 1 -9.08 -3.64 -61.82
C MET A 1 -9.77 -3.42 -60.47
N LYS A 2 -10.71 -4.30 -60.02
CA LYS A 2 -11.44 -4.17 -58.74
C LYS A 2 -10.95 -5.13 -57.65
N LYS A 3 -9.97 -5.99 -57.86
CA LYS A 3 -9.46 -7.00 -56.90
C LYS A 3 -8.20 -6.58 -56.14
N LEU A 4 -7.55 -5.48 -56.52
CA LEU A 4 -6.30 -5.02 -55.88
C LEU A 4 -6.58 -4.09 -54.65
N SER A 5 -7.76 -3.48 -54.58
CA SER A 5 -8.11 -2.52 -53.52
C SER A 5 -8.49 -3.17 -52.17
N VAL A 6 -8.88 -4.46 -52.18
CA VAL A 6 -9.31 -5.18 -50.96
C VAL A 6 -8.09 -5.70 -50.18
N PHE A 7 -6.96 -5.96 -50.86
CA PHE A 7 -5.75 -6.51 -50.22
C PHE A 7 -4.94 -5.47 -49.44
N VAL A 8 -5.03 -4.20 -49.84
CA VAL A 8 -4.32 -3.09 -49.16
C VAL A 8 -5.05 -2.70 -47.85
N SER A 9 -6.39 -2.89 -47.77
CA SER A 9 -7.15 -2.57 -46.56
C SER A 9 -6.98 -3.57 -45.42
N LEU A 10 -6.57 -4.82 -45.73
CA LEU A 10 -6.32 -5.84 -44.68
C LEU A 10 -4.95 -5.70 -44.01
N LEU A 11 -3.99 -5.03 -44.65
CA LEU A 11 -2.64 -4.81 -44.10
C LEU A 11 -2.57 -3.68 -43.07
N PHE A 12 -3.58 -2.81 -43.01
CA PHE A 12 -3.57 -1.67 -42.07
C PHE A 12 -4.16 -1.99 -40.69
N PHE A 13 -4.79 -3.15 -40.51
CA PHE A 13 -5.37 -3.56 -39.21
C PHE A 13 -4.40 -4.33 -38.31
N ALA A 14 -3.21 -4.70 -38.79
CA ALA A 14 -2.24 -5.50 -38.03
C ALA A 14 -1.27 -4.69 -37.15
N ALA A 15 -1.39 -3.35 -37.08
CA ALA A 15 -0.36 -2.50 -36.48
C ALA A 15 -0.72 -1.87 -35.13
N LEU A 16 -1.77 -2.32 -34.44
CA LEU A 16 -2.18 -1.73 -33.14
C LEU A 16 -2.23 -2.72 -31.98
N SER A 17 -1.48 -3.80 -32.02
CA SER A 17 -1.16 -4.51 -30.78
C SER A 17 -0.13 -3.67 -30.02
N LYS A 18 -0.59 -2.75 -29.20
CA LYS A 18 0.27 -2.19 -28.14
C LYS A 18 0.71 -3.39 -27.31
N ALA A 19 1.99 -3.76 -27.43
CA ALA A 19 2.58 -4.71 -26.52
C ALA A 19 2.34 -4.14 -25.11
N GLN A 20 1.58 -4.87 -24.31
CA GLN A 20 1.33 -4.48 -22.92
C GLN A 20 2.68 -4.54 -22.22
N THR A 21 3.19 -3.38 -21.86
CA THR A 21 4.47 -3.26 -21.15
C THR A 21 4.23 -3.52 -19.67
N ASP A 22 5.01 -4.39 -19.07
CA ASP A 22 4.97 -4.57 -17.63
C ASP A 22 5.44 -3.31 -16.92
N GLU A 23 4.91 -3.03 -15.73
CA GLU A 23 5.18 -1.80 -14.98
C GLU A 23 5.42 -2.11 -13.50
N VAL A 24 6.43 -1.51 -12.92
CA VAL A 24 6.74 -1.58 -11.48
C VAL A 24 6.54 -0.23 -10.83
N TYR A 25 5.78 -0.20 -9.76
CA TYR A 25 5.52 1.00 -8.95
C TYR A 25 6.46 0.99 -7.74
N LEU A 26 7.39 1.93 -7.70
CA LEU A 26 8.40 2.02 -6.64
C LEU A 26 7.89 2.80 -5.42
N THR A 27 8.47 2.52 -4.27
CA THR A 27 8.21 3.27 -3.03
C THR A 27 8.67 4.74 -3.10
N SER A 28 9.57 5.08 -4.04
CA SER A 28 9.96 6.46 -4.34
C SER A 28 8.88 7.27 -5.08
N GLY A 29 7.80 6.62 -5.56
CA GLY A 29 6.78 7.22 -6.43
C GLY A 29 7.06 7.07 -7.92
N ASP A 30 8.25 6.58 -8.31
CA ASP A 30 8.60 6.35 -9.71
C ASP A 30 7.93 5.09 -10.26
N THR A 31 7.73 5.06 -11.57
CA THR A 31 7.29 3.87 -12.31
C THR A 31 8.36 3.45 -13.30
N LEU A 32 8.70 2.16 -13.29
CA LEU A 32 9.64 1.57 -14.24
C LEU A 32 8.87 0.65 -15.19
N ALA A 33 9.04 0.86 -16.49
CA ALA A 33 8.50 0.00 -17.54
C ALA A 33 9.58 -0.97 -18.05
N GLY A 34 9.21 -2.23 -18.31
CA GLY A 34 10.13 -3.24 -18.82
C GLY A 34 9.58 -4.65 -18.57
N LYS A 35 10.15 -5.66 -19.20
CA LYS A 35 9.75 -7.05 -18.95
C LYS A 35 10.12 -7.47 -17.53
N ILE A 36 9.14 -8.00 -16.79
CA ILE A 36 9.31 -8.41 -15.39
C ILE A 36 9.43 -9.93 -15.32
N ASP A 37 10.48 -10.40 -14.64
CA ASP A 37 10.61 -11.78 -14.20
C ASP A 37 10.57 -11.81 -12.66
N ILE A 38 9.65 -12.55 -12.08
CA ILE A 38 9.61 -12.79 -10.63
C ILE A 38 10.68 -13.84 -10.31
N LEU A 39 11.68 -13.45 -9.52
CA LEU A 39 12.78 -14.33 -9.19
C LEU A 39 12.36 -15.34 -8.11
N LEU A 40 13.00 -16.51 -8.14
CA LEU A 40 12.87 -17.43 -7.03
C LEU A 40 13.54 -16.82 -5.79
N PRO A 41 12.93 -16.96 -4.60
CA PRO A 41 13.52 -16.43 -3.38
C PRO A 41 14.82 -17.20 -3.09
N ALA A 42 15.95 -16.50 -3.23
CA ALA A 42 17.27 -17.06 -2.92
C ALA A 42 17.69 -16.75 -1.49
N ASP A 43 17.11 -15.70 -0.92
CA ASP A 43 17.42 -15.17 0.42
C ASP A 43 16.13 -14.80 1.17
N TYR A 44 16.30 -13.99 2.20
CA TYR A 44 15.25 -13.48 3.06
C TYR A 44 14.22 -12.59 2.32
N TYR A 45 14.57 -12.05 1.14
CA TYR A 45 13.76 -11.11 0.38
C TYR A 45 13.28 -11.71 -0.94
N GLU A 46 12.02 -11.41 -1.29
CA GLU A 46 11.53 -11.64 -2.63
C GLU A 46 11.97 -10.51 -3.55
N GLU A 47 12.29 -10.83 -4.78
CA GLU A 47 12.85 -9.90 -5.78
C GLU A 47 12.22 -10.11 -7.14
N ILE A 48 12.24 -9.06 -7.95
CA ILE A 48 11.96 -9.12 -9.38
C ILE A 48 13.18 -8.67 -10.18
N MET A 49 13.22 -9.09 -11.43
CA MET A 49 14.14 -8.58 -12.44
C MET A 49 13.33 -7.78 -13.45
N VAL A 50 13.62 -6.49 -13.58
CA VAL A 50 13.09 -5.64 -14.65
C VAL A 50 14.12 -5.58 -15.77
N LYS A 51 13.72 -5.93 -16.97
CA LYS A 51 14.55 -5.93 -18.18
C LYS A 51 14.02 -4.86 -19.13
N THR A 52 14.85 -3.88 -19.42
CA THR A 52 14.65 -2.89 -20.47
C THR A 52 15.59 -3.21 -21.64
N ASP A 53 15.52 -2.46 -22.73
CA ASP A 53 16.41 -2.63 -23.86
C ASP A 53 17.89 -2.37 -23.51
N ASN A 54 18.12 -1.53 -22.49
CA ASN A 54 19.45 -1.04 -22.14
C ASN A 54 20.03 -1.66 -20.86
N GLU A 55 19.18 -2.16 -19.95
CA GLU A 55 19.64 -2.63 -18.64
C GLU A 55 18.77 -3.76 -18.05
N LYS A 56 19.37 -4.45 -17.07
CA LYS A 56 18.65 -5.39 -16.20
C LYS A 56 18.82 -4.93 -14.77
N ARG A 57 17.71 -4.72 -14.07
CA ARG A 57 17.71 -4.21 -12.71
C ARG A 57 16.97 -5.16 -11.77
N ARG A 58 17.65 -5.58 -10.70
CA ARG A 58 17.00 -6.31 -9.60
C ARG A 58 16.35 -5.34 -8.61
N ILE A 59 15.11 -5.62 -8.21
CA ILE A 59 14.36 -4.80 -7.27
C ILE A 59 13.83 -5.69 -6.16
N LYS A 60 14.19 -5.39 -4.93
CA LYS A 60 13.73 -6.09 -3.73
C LYS A 60 12.29 -5.67 -3.39
N SER A 61 11.50 -6.60 -2.87
CA SER A 61 10.07 -6.39 -2.56
C SER A 61 9.81 -5.14 -1.73
N PHE A 62 10.61 -4.83 -0.73
CA PHE A 62 10.42 -3.67 0.13
C PHE A 62 10.70 -2.31 -0.56
N ARG A 63 11.22 -2.30 -1.80
CA ARG A 63 11.44 -1.10 -2.60
C ARG A 63 10.35 -0.83 -3.62
N MET A 64 9.28 -1.61 -3.63
CA MET A 64 8.16 -1.44 -4.55
C MET A 64 6.83 -1.53 -3.81
N LEU A 65 5.81 -0.89 -4.36
CA LEU A 65 4.42 -0.97 -3.88
C LEU A 65 3.70 -2.14 -4.54
N GLY A 66 4.09 -2.46 -5.77
CA GLY A 66 3.52 -3.53 -6.57
C GLY A 66 3.96 -3.42 -8.02
N PHE A 67 3.44 -4.29 -8.88
CA PHE A 67 3.72 -4.29 -10.31
C PHE A 67 2.62 -4.97 -11.11
N LYS A 68 2.61 -4.72 -12.41
CA LYS A 68 1.81 -5.46 -13.39
C LYS A 68 2.74 -6.24 -14.28
N ALA A 69 2.47 -7.52 -14.47
CA ALA A 69 3.21 -8.40 -15.39
C ALA A 69 2.20 -9.12 -16.29
N GLY A 70 2.15 -8.77 -17.56
CA GLY A 70 1.09 -9.20 -18.46
C GLY A 70 -0.29 -8.70 -17.94
N ASN A 71 -1.21 -9.64 -17.76
CA ASN A 71 -2.56 -9.34 -17.24
C ASN A 71 -2.64 -9.40 -15.70
N ASP A 72 -1.60 -9.86 -15.05
CA ASP A 72 -1.62 -10.11 -13.62
C ASP A 72 -1.13 -8.89 -12.83
N VAL A 73 -1.79 -8.62 -11.72
CA VAL A 73 -1.47 -7.53 -10.80
C VAL A 73 -0.87 -8.13 -9.55
N TYR A 74 0.25 -7.58 -9.12
CA TYR A 74 0.95 -8.00 -7.92
C TYR A 74 1.06 -6.83 -6.94
N LYS A 75 0.75 -7.09 -5.68
CA LYS A 75 0.94 -6.15 -4.57
C LYS A 75 2.03 -6.62 -3.64
N ILE A 76 2.70 -5.68 -3.00
CA ILE A 76 3.64 -5.99 -1.95
C ILE A 76 2.94 -5.82 -0.61
N ILE A 77 2.74 -6.95 0.07
CA ILE A 77 2.03 -6.97 1.35
C ILE A 77 3.00 -7.44 2.44
N LYS A 78 3.04 -6.70 3.55
CA LYS A 78 3.78 -7.12 4.73
C LYS A 78 3.02 -8.25 5.42
N PHE A 79 3.66 -9.42 5.50
CA PHE A 79 3.13 -10.57 6.20
C PHE A 79 4.20 -11.13 7.14
N GLY A 80 3.93 -11.07 8.44
CA GLY A 80 4.95 -11.31 9.45
C GLY A 80 6.08 -10.28 9.40
N ASP A 81 7.30 -10.76 9.31
CA ASP A 81 8.52 -9.96 9.21
C ASP A 81 8.98 -9.69 7.76
N LYS A 82 8.23 -10.20 6.77
CA LYS A 82 8.61 -10.15 5.34
C LYS A 82 7.65 -9.30 4.51
N TYR A 83 8.19 -8.66 3.48
CA TYR A 83 7.43 -8.06 2.39
C TYR A 83 7.32 -9.06 1.25
N ARG A 84 6.10 -9.59 1.02
CA ARG A 84 5.86 -10.63 0.04
C ARG A 84 5.24 -10.08 -1.23
N ILE A 85 5.63 -10.68 -2.34
CA ILE A 85 4.98 -10.49 -3.65
C ILE A 85 3.71 -11.34 -3.63
N MET A 86 2.55 -10.68 -3.72
CA MET A 86 1.25 -11.34 -3.71
C MET A 86 0.46 -11.01 -4.98
N GLU A 87 0.05 -12.04 -5.71
CA GLU A 87 -0.78 -11.93 -6.90
C GLU A 87 -2.23 -11.61 -6.50
N GLU A 88 -2.79 -10.55 -7.04
CA GLU A 88 -4.18 -10.15 -6.78
C GLU A 88 -5.15 -10.98 -7.62
N ILE A 89 -5.99 -11.78 -6.98
CA ILE A 89 -7.03 -12.59 -7.63
C ILE A 89 -8.37 -11.87 -7.61
N ILE A 90 -8.70 -11.25 -6.49
CA ILE A 90 -9.91 -10.44 -6.33
C ILE A 90 -9.51 -9.16 -5.62
N SER A 91 -9.88 -8.03 -6.20
CA SER A 91 -9.77 -6.71 -5.59
C SER A 91 -11.07 -6.33 -4.86
N GLY A 92 -10.97 -5.40 -3.92
CA GLY A 92 -12.11 -4.89 -3.16
C GLY A 92 -11.73 -4.45 -1.75
N TYR A 93 -12.73 -4.15 -0.92
CA TYR A 93 -12.51 -3.89 0.50
C TYR A 93 -11.81 -5.08 1.16
N LEU A 94 -12.26 -6.30 0.86
CA LEU A 94 -11.58 -7.55 1.13
C LEU A 94 -11.05 -8.11 -0.18
N GLY A 95 -9.75 -8.19 -0.32
CA GLY A 95 -9.05 -8.79 -1.46
C GLY A 95 -8.64 -10.23 -1.20
N LEU A 96 -8.55 -11.01 -2.27
CA LEU A 96 -7.94 -12.33 -2.30
C LEU A 96 -6.63 -12.28 -3.06
N TYR A 97 -5.61 -12.80 -2.44
CA TYR A 97 -4.26 -12.86 -3.01
C TYR A 97 -3.72 -14.27 -2.99
N ARG A 98 -2.80 -14.55 -3.91
CA ARG A 98 -1.96 -15.76 -3.88
C ARG A 98 -0.52 -15.36 -3.59
N PHE A 99 0.20 -16.18 -2.85
CA PHE A 99 1.60 -15.95 -2.55
C PHE A 99 2.36 -17.26 -2.42
N ARG A 100 3.69 -17.15 -2.42
CA ARG A 100 4.59 -18.27 -2.17
C ARG A 100 4.78 -18.42 -0.66
N ALA A 101 4.42 -19.57 -0.11
CA ALA A 101 4.81 -19.90 1.27
C ALA A 101 6.33 -20.11 1.36
N ASP A 102 6.88 -20.06 2.58
CA ASP A 102 8.30 -20.33 2.78
C ASP A 102 8.66 -21.73 2.24
N ASN A 103 9.79 -21.80 1.55
CA ASN A 103 10.28 -23.01 0.88
C ASN A 103 9.37 -23.55 -0.25
N ASN A 104 8.46 -22.74 -0.75
CA ASN A 104 7.61 -23.11 -1.86
C ASN A 104 7.89 -22.18 -3.08
N TYR A 105 7.88 -22.74 -4.27
CA TYR A 105 8.14 -21.98 -5.51
C TYR A 105 6.86 -21.51 -6.20
N ASP A 106 5.72 -22.08 -5.83
CA ASP A 106 4.43 -21.82 -6.45
C ASP A 106 3.60 -20.83 -5.62
N PHE A 107 2.79 -20.03 -6.32
CA PHE A 107 1.78 -19.16 -5.71
C PHE A 107 0.57 -20.00 -5.24
N GLY A 108 0.81 -20.98 -4.37
CA GLY A 108 -0.19 -21.94 -3.89
C GLY A 108 -0.91 -21.52 -2.63
N SER A 109 -0.33 -20.67 -1.80
CA SER A 109 -0.95 -20.16 -0.58
C SER A 109 -1.87 -18.99 -0.87
N ARG A 110 -2.96 -18.90 -0.11
CA ARG A 110 -3.97 -17.82 -0.25
C ARG A 110 -3.96 -16.91 0.94
N PHE A 111 -4.17 -15.62 0.69
CA PHE A 111 -4.16 -14.57 1.68
C PHE A 111 -5.38 -13.67 1.51
N LEU A 112 -6.08 -13.40 2.59
CA LEU A 112 -7.14 -12.40 2.65
C LEU A 112 -6.55 -11.11 3.20
N TYR A 113 -6.82 -9.99 2.53
CA TYR A 113 -6.29 -8.70 2.94
C TYR A 113 -7.34 -7.60 2.78
N LYS A 114 -7.58 -6.84 3.84
CA LYS A 114 -8.50 -5.70 3.86
C LYS A 114 -7.78 -4.40 3.53
N VAL A 115 -8.53 -3.43 3.03
CA VAL A 115 -8.03 -2.05 2.84
C VAL A 115 -7.57 -1.38 4.15
N THR A 116 -7.97 -1.93 5.30
CA THR A 116 -7.53 -1.49 6.64
C THR A 116 -6.13 -1.98 7.02
N ASN A 117 -5.43 -2.65 6.11
CA ASN A 117 -4.11 -3.28 6.30
C ASN A 117 -4.13 -4.50 7.24
N GLU A 118 -5.29 -5.09 7.46
CA GLU A 118 -5.42 -6.36 8.16
C GLU A 118 -5.39 -7.53 7.17
N GLY A 119 -4.69 -8.60 7.51
CA GLY A 119 -4.63 -9.76 6.65
C GLY A 119 -4.44 -11.07 7.39
N ILE A 120 -4.94 -12.15 6.79
CA ILE A 120 -4.75 -13.51 7.29
C ILE A 120 -4.42 -14.47 6.14
N GLU A 121 -3.51 -15.41 6.40
CA GLU A 121 -3.39 -16.58 5.54
C GLU A 121 -4.66 -17.43 5.64
N VAL A 122 -5.13 -17.96 4.51
CA VAL A 122 -6.32 -18.81 4.48
C VAL A 122 -5.95 -20.22 4.92
N PRO A 123 -6.33 -20.64 6.14
CA PRO A 123 -5.94 -21.95 6.63
C PRO A 123 -6.87 -23.03 6.05
N ASN A 124 -6.31 -24.19 5.75
CA ASN A 124 -7.10 -25.32 5.27
C ASN A 124 -7.92 -26.00 6.40
N ILE A 125 -7.35 -26.16 7.58
CA ILE A 125 -7.95 -26.90 8.70
C ILE A 125 -8.83 -26.01 9.57
N THR A 126 -8.36 -24.83 9.93
CA THR A 126 -9.03 -23.90 10.85
C THR A 126 -9.84 -22.83 10.12
N PHE A 127 -10.15 -23.01 8.83
CA PHE A 127 -10.84 -22.04 7.97
C PHE A 127 -12.06 -21.42 8.65
N LYS A 128 -12.96 -22.27 9.14
CA LYS A 128 -14.21 -21.81 9.75
C LYS A 128 -13.99 -20.79 10.88
N LYS A 129 -13.07 -21.08 11.80
CA LYS A 129 -12.80 -20.19 12.95
C LYS A 129 -12.09 -18.91 12.50
N ALA A 130 -10.96 -19.06 11.83
CA ALA A 130 -10.11 -17.92 11.46
C ALA A 130 -10.82 -16.95 10.51
N VAL A 131 -11.52 -17.47 9.48
CA VAL A 131 -12.21 -16.63 8.51
C VAL A 131 -13.50 -16.04 9.07
N ALA A 132 -14.26 -16.78 9.90
CA ALA A 132 -15.46 -16.20 10.52
C ALA A 132 -15.14 -15.02 11.43
N ASP A 133 -14.05 -15.09 12.18
CA ASP A 133 -13.61 -13.97 13.02
C ASP A 133 -13.13 -12.80 12.17
N PHE A 134 -12.42 -13.08 11.07
CA PHE A 134 -11.88 -12.07 10.16
C PHE A 134 -12.98 -11.31 9.38
N VAL A 135 -14.10 -11.96 9.02
CA VAL A 135 -15.24 -11.34 8.30
C VAL A 135 -16.37 -10.89 9.24
N SER A 136 -16.09 -10.73 10.53
CA SER A 136 -17.09 -10.37 11.55
C SER A 136 -17.79 -9.03 11.31
N GLU A 137 -17.20 -8.16 10.52
CA GLU A 137 -17.82 -6.91 10.08
C GLU A 137 -19.11 -7.15 9.28
N CYS A 138 -19.29 -8.31 8.64
CA CYS A 138 -20.51 -8.68 7.95
C CYS A 138 -21.17 -9.90 8.61
N PRO A 139 -22.14 -9.70 9.53
CA PRO A 139 -22.74 -10.78 10.33
C PRO A 139 -23.40 -11.89 9.50
N SER A 140 -23.98 -11.57 8.34
CA SER A 140 -24.55 -12.57 7.44
C SER A 140 -23.48 -13.51 6.89
N VAL A 141 -22.39 -12.95 6.34
CA VAL A 141 -21.27 -13.73 5.81
C VAL A 141 -20.56 -14.51 6.92
N GLN A 142 -20.38 -13.91 8.10
CA GLN A 142 -19.83 -14.60 9.26
C GLN A 142 -20.66 -15.84 9.62
N THR A 143 -22.00 -15.70 9.64
CA THR A 143 -22.92 -16.79 9.94
C THR A 143 -22.81 -17.91 8.90
N ASP A 144 -22.73 -17.56 7.62
CA ASP A 144 -22.60 -18.51 6.53
C ASP A 144 -21.26 -19.28 6.58
N VAL A 145 -20.17 -18.61 6.97
CA VAL A 145 -18.89 -19.28 7.24
C VAL A 145 -19.03 -20.25 8.43
N LYS A 146 -19.68 -19.82 9.53
CA LYS A 146 -19.94 -20.67 10.70
C LYS A 146 -20.82 -21.88 10.37
N ASN A 147 -21.76 -21.72 9.47
CA ASN A 147 -22.67 -22.79 9.00
C ASN A 147 -22.06 -23.67 7.90
N LYS A 148 -20.82 -23.40 7.47
CA LYS A 148 -20.11 -24.09 6.40
C LYS A 148 -20.75 -23.93 5.01
N THR A 149 -21.58 -22.89 4.80
CA THR A 149 -22.05 -22.46 3.48
C THR A 149 -20.83 -22.01 2.66
N TYR A 150 -19.98 -21.18 3.27
CA TYR A 150 -18.68 -20.82 2.69
C TYR A 150 -17.56 -21.65 3.29
N LYS A 151 -16.72 -22.18 2.39
CA LYS A 151 -15.56 -23.03 2.67
C LYS A 151 -14.34 -22.50 1.91
N ALA A 152 -13.19 -23.08 2.17
CA ALA A 152 -11.97 -22.75 1.43
C ALA A 152 -12.08 -22.98 -0.09
N SER A 153 -12.97 -23.90 -0.54
CA SER A 153 -13.18 -24.20 -1.96
C SER A 153 -13.99 -23.14 -2.72
N ASN A 154 -14.87 -22.41 -2.03
CA ASN A 154 -15.70 -21.34 -2.62
C ASN A 154 -15.45 -19.98 -1.95
N ILE A 155 -14.20 -19.72 -1.56
CA ILE A 155 -13.79 -18.50 -0.88
C ILE A 155 -14.05 -17.23 -1.71
N GLU A 156 -14.00 -17.34 -3.04
CA GLU A 156 -14.27 -16.22 -3.94
C GLU A 156 -15.72 -15.73 -3.82
N GLU A 157 -16.67 -16.65 -3.72
CA GLU A 157 -18.09 -16.31 -3.52
C GLU A 157 -18.28 -15.58 -2.18
N MET A 158 -17.63 -16.08 -1.14
CA MET A 158 -17.63 -15.44 0.18
C MET A 158 -17.10 -14.01 0.13
N ILE A 159 -15.98 -13.78 -0.58
CA ILE A 159 -15.39 -12.45 -0.70
C ILE A 159 -16.32 -11.50 -1.44
N ARG A 160 -16.94 -11.95 -2.53
CA ARG A 160 -17.93 -11.15 -3.28
C ARG A 160 -19.11 -10.80 -2.39
N ALA A 161 -19.65 -11.76 -1.63
CA ALA A 161 -20.73 -11.52 -0.68
C ALA A 161 -20.34 -10.55 0.43
N PHE A 162 -19.11 -10.67 0.94
CA PHE A 162 -18.57 -9.75 1.95
C PHE A 162 -18.42 -8.33 1.41
N ASN A 163 -17.81 -8.16 0.23
CA ASN A 163 -17.64 -6.85 -0.38
C ASN A 163 -18.99 -6.19 -0.70
N ASN A 164 -19.97 -6.96 -1.17
CA ASN A 164 -21.34 -6.44 -1.37
C ASN A 164 -21.97 -6.00 -0.05
N CYS A 165 -21.87 -6.82 1.01
CA CYS A 165 -22.38 -6.48 2.33
C CYS A 165 -21.75 -5.19 2.89
N ILE A 166 -20.45 -4.97 2.68
CA ILE A 166 -19.78 -3.73 3.10
C ILE A 166 -20.27 -2.53 2.27
N ASN A 167 -20.46 -2.70 0.96
CA ASN A 167 -20.92 -1.64 0.06
C ASN A 167 -22.39 -1.27 0.28
N GLU A 168 -23.24 -2.26 0.64
CA GLU A 168 -24.66 -2.09 0.91
C GLU A 168 -24.96 -1.57 2.32
N ARG A 169 -23.98 -1.55 3.19
CA ARG A 169 -24.16 -0.84 4.44
C ARG A 169 -24.61 0.56 4.09
N PRO A 170 -25.74 1.04 4.69
CA PRO A 170 -25.99 2.45 4.63
C PRO A 170 -24.66 3.05 5.06
N GLN A 171 -23.95 3.65 4.11
CA GLN A 171 -23.00 4.65 4.51
C GLN A 171 -23.85 5.48 5.43
N VAL A 172 -23.56 5.41 6.75
CA VAL A 172 -23.87 6.53 7.57
C VAL A 172 -23.19 7.62 6.75
N THR A 173 -23.96 8.24 5.89
CA THR A 173 -23.77 9.62 5.59
C THR A 173 -23.85 10.19 7.00
N VAL A 174 -22.74 10.16 7.70
CA VAL A 174 -22.40 11.35 8.42
C VAL A 174 -22.68 12.34 7.31
N GLU A 175 -23.92 12.95 7.32
CA GLU A 175 -24.04 14.28 6.81
C GLU A 175 -22.75 14.86 7.38
N VAL A 176 -21.75 14.91 6.53
CA VAL A 176 -20.81 15.98 6.59
C VAL A 176 -21.78 17.13 6.30
N LYS A 177 -22.57 17.52 7.32
CA LYS A 177 -22.70 18.91 7.65
C LYS A 177 -21.30 19.32 7.40
N GLU A 178 -21.09 19.98 6.27
CA GLU A 178 -19.90 20.77 6.09
C GLU A 178 -19.59 21.28 7.49
N GLU A 179 -19.09 20.32 8.31
CA GLU A 179 -18.38 20.70 9.51
C GLU A 179 -17.31 21.48 8.80
N GLU A 180 -17.55 22.77 8.72
CA GLU A 180 -16.54 23.80 8.64
C GLU A 180 -15.33 23.09 9.15
N LYS A 181 -14.42 22.68 8.19
CA LYS A 181 -13.15 21.97 8.44
C LYS A 181 -12.83 22.32 9.86
N PRO A 182 -12.78 21.37 10.83
CA PRO A 182 -12.59 21.80 12.20
C PRO A 182 -11.46 22.78 12.03
N VAL A 183 -11.75 24.06 12.29
CA VAL A 183 -10.72 25.09 12.29
C VAL A 183 -9.83 24.47 13.33
N VAL A 184 -8.77 23.79 12.81
CA VAL A 184 -7.78 23.11 13.64
C VAL A 184 -7.35 24.27 14.46
N LYS A 185 -7.87 24.37 15.69
CA LYS A 185 -7.36 25.30 16.66
C LYS A 185 -5.91 24.95 16.65
N ALA A 186 -5.12 25.81 15.94
CA ALA A 186 -3.74 25.47 15.61
C ALA A 186 -3.14 24.96 16.91
N SER A 187 -2.92 23.64 16.97
CA SER A 187 -2.45 23.09 18.23
C SER A 187 -1.13 23.80 18.47
N LYS A 188 -0.82 24.11 19.71
CA LYS A 188 0.44 24.81 20.02
C LYS A 188 1.63 24.12 19.41
N GLU A 189 1.50 22.81 19.19
CA GLU A 189 2.51 21.96 18.54
C GLU A 189 2.65 22.30 17.06
N LEU A 190 1.55 22.49 16.32
CA LEU A 190 1.57 22.89 14.90
C LEU A 190 2.14 24.30 14.71
N GLU A 191 1.77 25.24 15.58
CA GLU A 191 2.35 26.60 15.55
C GLU A 191 3.87 26.58 15.77
N LEU A 192 4.34 25.70 16.68
CA LEU A 192 5.76 25.56 16.97
C LEU A 192 6.51 24.92 15.79
N ILE A 193 5.96 23.86 15.17
CA ILE A 193 6.57 23.24 13.99
C ILE A 193 6.68 24.25 12.84
N ASN A 194 5.60 24.95 12.53
CA ASN A 194 5.60 25.97 11.49
C ASN A 194 6.60 27.09 11.79
N THR A 195 6.76 27.47 13.07
CA THR A 195 7.74 28.46 13.48
C THR A 195 9.16 27.95 13.32
N ILE A 196 9.42 26.68 13.65
CA ILE A 196 10.73 26.03 13.46
C ILE A 196 11.05 25.96 11.98
N ALA A 197 10.13 25.43 11.15
CA ALA A 197 10.30 25.31 9.70
C ALA A 197 10.64 26.67 9.07
N LYS A 198 9.85 27.72 9.39
CA LYS A 198 10.05 29.06 8.87
C LYS A 198 11.39 29.69 9.27
N LYS A 199 11.86 29.42 10.49
CA LYS A 199 13.17 29.93 10.93
C LYS A 199 14.32 29.20 10.22
N LEU A 200 14.12 27.94 9.87
CA LEU A 200 15.11 27.12 9.18
C LEU A 200 15.10 27.32 7.65
N GLU A 201 14.07 27.95 7.06
CA GLU A 201 14.03 28.28 5.62
C GLU A 201 15.22 29.15 5.17
N SER A 202 15.76 29.98 6.07
CA SER A 202 16.93 30.85 5.79
C SER A 202 18.26 30.13 6.04
N GLU A 203 18.26 28.94 6.54
CA GLU A 203 19.44 28.13 6.87
C GLU A 203 19.57 26.94 5.91
N SER A 204 20.80 26.53 5.61
CA SER A 204 21.03 25.32 4.79
C SER A 204 20.77 24.07 5.65
N ILE A 205 19.54 23.59 5.63
CA ILE A 205 19.15 22.37 6.35
C ILE A 205 19.36 21.12 5.49
N SER A 206 19.59 20.00 6.13
CA SER A 206 19.66 18.70 5.45
C SER A 206 18.27 18.26 4.94
N GLU A 207 18.24 17.48 3.88
CA GLU A 207 17.01 16.86 3.36
C GLU A 207 16.32 15.98 4.43
N GLU A 208 17.12 15.35 5.29
CA GLU A 208 16.63 14.57 6.43
C GLU A 208 15.84 15.43 7.42
N LEU A 209 16.34 16.61 7.78
CA LEU A 209 15.64 17.49 8.70
C LEU A 209 14.35 18.05 8.09
N SER A 210 14.36 18.36 6.80
CA SER A 210 13.16 18.80 6.07
C SER A 210 12.08 17.73 6.06
N THR A 211 12.45 16.48 5.76
CA THR A 211 11.54 15.33 5.77
C THR A 211 10.99 15.06 7.17
N LEU A 212 11.84 15.12 8.19
CA LEU A 212 11.47 14.94 9.58
C LEU A 212 10.43 15.97 10.07
N LEU A 213 10.59 17.24 9.70
CA LEU A 213 9.62 18.28 10.05
C LEU A 213 8.26 18.04 9.37
N SER A 214 8.29 17.64 8.10
CA SER A 214 7.05 17.28 7.37
C SER A 214 6.33 16.09 7.98
N ASP A 215 7.04 15.05 8.40
CA ASP A 215 6.48 13.87 9.06
C ASP A 215 5.86 14.22 10.43
N LEU A 216 6.54 15.08 11.19
CA LEU A 216 6.02 15.55 12.47
C LEU A 216 4.74 16.38 12.28
N GLU A 217 4.73 17.31 11.32
CA GLU A 217 3.57 18.13 10.98
C GLU A 217 2.39 17.25 10.56
N ALA A 218 2.62 16.26 9.69
CA ALA A 218 1.59 15.34 9.23
C ALA A 218 0.98 14.51 10.36
N LYS A 219 1.77 14.04 11.31
CA LYS A 219 1.29 13.26 12.46
C LYS A 219 0.50 14.13 13.45
N ILE A 220 1.00 15.30 13.79
CA ILE A 220 0.36 16.21 14.72
C ILE A 220 -0.95 16.75 14.13
N SER A 221 -0.98 17.08 12.84
CA SER A 221 -2.20 17.54 12.15
C SER A 221 -3.31 16.50 12.15
N LYS A 222 -2.95 15.21 12.15
CA LYS A 222 -3.89 14.08 12.24
C LYS A 222 -4.26 13.70 13.68
N GLY A 223 -3.65 14.34 14.68
CA GLY A 223 -3.82 13.96 16.09
C GLY A 223 -3.22 12.59 16.43
N GLU A 224 -2.25 12.12 15.63
CA GLU A 224 -1.56 10.85 15.87
C GLU A 224 -0.50 11.02 16.97
N ASN A 225 -0.25 9.96 17.72
CA ASN A 225 0.83 9.95 18.70
C ASN A 225 2.19 10.04 17.98
N VAL A 226 3.05 10.97 18.43
CA VAL A 226 4.39 11.15 17.87
C VAL A 226 5.35 10.15 18.54
N PRO A 227 5.91 9.21 17.78
CA PRO A 227 6.86 8.24 18.33
C PRO A 227 8.13 8.89 18.87
N GLY A 228 8.66 8.36 19.98
CA GLY A 228 9.85 8.89 20.64
C GLY A 228 11.11 8.98 19.78
N TYR A 229 11.23 8.14 18.74
CA TYR A 229 12.35 8.22 17.80
C TYR A 229 12.32 9.50 16.94
N LEU A 230 11.13 10.01 16.57
CA LEU A 230 10.99 11.27 15.81
C LEU A 230 11.34 12.47 16.68
N THR A 231 10.94 12.48 17.95
CA THR A 231 11.32 13.55 18.88
C THR A 231 12.82 13.55 19.18
N GLY A 232 13.43 12.37 19.31
CA GLY A 232 14.87 12.22 19.45
C GLY A 232 15.64 12.67 18.22
N ALA A 233 15.18 12.31 17.03
CA ALA A 233 15.77 12.76 15.77
C ALA A 233 15.66 14.27 15.59
N LEU A 234 14.52 14.89 15.96
CA LEU A 234 14.37 16.34 15.93
C LEU A 234 15.38 17.03 16.85
N GLU A 235 15.53 16.55 18.07
CA GLU A 235 16.49 17.09 19.03
C GLU A 235 17.91 16.99 18.49
N GLU A 236 18.31 15.85 17.93
CA GLU A 236 19.65 15.63 17.39
C GLU A 236 19.95 16.50 16.18
N ASN A 237 19.05 16.51 15.18
CA ASN A 237 19.24 17.26 13.93
C ASN A 237 19.13 18.78 14.09
N THR A 238 18.58 19.28 15.21
CA THR A 238 18.46 20.73 15.47
C THR A 238 19.49 21.27 16.46
N LYS A 239 20.38 20.46 17.02
CA LYS A 239 21.39 20.88 18.02
C LYS A 239 22.27 22.04 17.57
N GLU A 240 22.63 22.08 16.29
CA GLU A 240 23.50 23.10 15.71
C GLU A 240 22.78 24.43 15.44
N PHE A 241 21.45 24.42 15.35
CA PHE A 241 20.62 25.55 14.99
C PHE A 241 20.15 26.32 16.23
N LYS A 242 20.94 27.28 16.70
CA LYS A 242 20.59 28.12 17.86
C LYS A 242 19.31 28.92 17.68
N SER A 243 18.97 29.27 16.43
CA SER A 243 17.76 30.02 16.03
C SER A 243 16.45 29.36 16.44
N VAL A 244 16.41 28.02 16.52
CA VAL A 244 15.21 27.20 16.81
C VAL A 244 15.26 26.49 18.15
N SER A 245 16.36 26.54 18.88
CA SER A 245 16.59 25.77 20.13
C SER A 245 15.48 25.96 21.17
N LYS A 246 14.90 27.15 21.29
CA LYS A 246 13.83 27.46 22.25
C LYS A 246 12.50 26.83 21.83
N GLU A 247 12.17 26.90 20.56
CA GLU A 247 10.94 26.36 19.99
C GLU A 247 10.96 24.82 20.00
N VAL A 248 12.09 24.22 19.65
CA VAL A 248 12.29 22.77 19.71
C VAL A 248 12.09 22.25 21.13
N LYS A 249 12.70 22.87 22.15
CA LYS A 249 12.49 22.49 23.54
C LYS A 249 11.05 22.59 23.99
N LYS A 250 10.32 23.62 23.56
CA LYS A 250 8.90 23.76 23.88
C LYS A 250 8.08 22.66 23.21
N LEU A 251 8.35 22.38 21.93
CA LEU A 251 7.67 21.33 21.19
C LEU A 251 7.89 19.94 21.83
N LEU A 252 9.14 19.60 22.15
CA LEU A 252 9.48 18.34 22.82
C LEU A 252 8.79 18.17 24.18
N ASN A 253 8.55 19.28 24.92
CA ASN A 253 7.81 19.22 26.18
C ASN A 253 6.30 19.03 26.01
N LEU A 254 5.74 19.42 24.88
CA LEU A 254 4.32 19.21 24.56
C LEU A 254 4.06 17.81 23.99
N LEU A 255 5.07 17.16 23.40
CA LEU A 255 4.98 15.85 22.78
C LEU A 255 5.32 14.69 23.76
N LYS A 256 5.68 14.98 25.00
CA LYS A 256 5.91 14.00 26.07
C LYS A 256 4.61 13.67 26.80
#